data_7ec351c29ca6b9033b2f7264aecd7dc9
#
_entry.id   7ec351c29ca6b9033b2f7264aecd7dc9
#
_cell.length_a   1.000
_cell.length_b   1.000
_cell.length_c   1.000
_cell.angle_alpha   90.00
_cell.angle_beta   90.00
_cell.angle_gamma   90.00
#
_symmetry.space_group_name_H-M   'P 1'
#
loop_
_entity.id
_entity.type
_entity.pdbx_description
1 polymer ?
#
loop_
_entity_poly.entity_id
_entity_poly.type
_entity_poly.pdbx_seq_one_letter_code
_entity_poly.pdbx_strand_id
1 'polypeptide(L)'
;MNSLIIEPTKYPRTDPEVVFGKTKPTINTKGLKEYPKDYNPILEYWEQIQTGITLVPKKVYQQYEEIVRWIKENGYKEWYYSPERANHVIEFAENFCCHSKGKMAGKKVVLELWEKAYLASVYGFIDIEGNRKHQRVVLIVGKKN
;
A
#
# COMPACT_ATOMS: atom_id res chain seq x y z
N MET A 1 42.69 5.27 -16.09
CA MET A 1 41.29 4.81 -16.17
C MET A 1 40.48 5.69 -15.23
N ASN A 2 39.75 6.65 -15.78
CA ASN A 2 38.84 7.49 -14.98
C ASN A 2 37.55 6.73 -14.76
N SER A 3 37.31 6.29 -13.53
CA SER A 3 35.99 5.83 -13.12
C SER A 3 35.07 7.04 -13.05
N LEU A 4 34.13 7.14 -13.95
CA LEU A 4 33.00 8.07 -13.85
C LEU A 4 32.18 7.67 -12.64
N ILE A 5 32.39 8.38 -11.52
CA ILE A 5 31.47 8.37 -10.40
C ILE A 5 30.26 9.18 -10.85
N ILE A 6 29.21 8.50 -11.29
CA ILE A 6 27.91 9.13 -11.49
C ILE A 6 27.37 9.36 -10.09
N GLU A 7 27.51 10.58 -9.58
CA GLU A 7 26.77 10.98 -8.39
C GLU A 7 25.26 10.80 -8.65
N PRO A 8 24.51 10.18 -7.73
CA PRO A 8 23.08 10.09 -7.90
C PRO A 8 22.56 11.52 -7.98
N THR A 9 21.96 11.87 -9.11
CA THR A 9 21.26 13.13 -9.28
C THR A 9 20.23 13.21 -8.17
N LYS A 10 20.56 14.00 -7.16
CA LYS A 10 19.64 14.39 -6.10
C LYS A 10 18.57 15.22 -6.79
N TYR A 11 17.45 14.56 -7.18
CA TYR A 11 16.26 15.32 -7.58
C TYR A 11 15.98 16.27 -6.41
N PRO A 12 16.06 17.59 -6.61
CA PRO A 12 15.68 18.49 -5.56
C PRO A 12 14.24 18.12 -5.19
N ARG A 13 14.00 17.68 -3.96
CA ARG A 13 12.65 17.68 -3.42
C ARG A 13 12.21 19.12 -3.53
N THR A 14 11.43 19.42 -4.56
CA THR A 14 10.82 20.73 -4.68
C THR A 14 9.97 20.91 -3.44
N ASP A 15 10.37 21.88 -2.62
CA ASP A 15 9.59 22.26 -1.45
C ASP A 15 8.15 22.45 -1.90
N PRO A 16 7.15 21.81 -1.26
CA PRO A 16 5.74 21.98 -1.59
C PRO A 16 5.32 23.45 -1.70
N GLU A 17 5.97 24.35 -0.97
CA GLU A 17 5.75 25.78 -1.06
C GLU A 17 6.19 26.40 -2.39
N VAL A 18 7.18 25.81 -3.06
CA VAL A 18 7.67 26.28 -4.37
C VAL A 18 6.73 25.85 -5.49
N VAL A 19 6.08 24.69 -5.36
CA VAL A 19 5.19 24.15 -6.41
C VAL A 19 3.79 24.73 -6.32
N PHE A 20 3.27 24.97 -5.11
CA PHE A 20 1.86 25.37 -4.91
C PHE A 20 1.68 26.82 -4.39
N GLY A 21 2.78 27.57 -4.21
CA GLY A 21 2.71 28.86 -3.57
C GLY A 21 2.43 28.79 -2.07
N LYS A 22 2.25 29.93 -1.43
CA LYS A 22 2.06 30.02 0.03
C LYS A 22 0.70 29.49 0.54
N THR A 23 -0.23 29.19 -0.34
CA THR A 23 -1.54 28.62 0.02
C THR A 23 -1.57 27.15 -0.33
N LYS A 24 -1.50 26.29 0.68
CA LYS A 24 -1.79 24.86 0.49
C LYS A 24 -3.24 24.75 -0.01
N PRO A 25 -3.50 24.01 -1.11
CA PRO A 25 -4.86 23.78 -1.53
C PRO A 25 -5.62 23.10 -0.39
N THR A 26 -6.70 23.72 0.06
CA THR A 26 -7.59 23.13 1.06
C THR A 26 -8.38 22.05 0.36
N ILE A 27 -7.99 20.79 0.55
CA ILE A 27 -8.76 19.65 0.05
C ILE A 27 -9.97 19.51 0.97
N ASN A 28 -11.17 19.56 0.38
CA ASN A 28 -12.38 19.25 1.13
C ASN A 28 -12.42 17.75 1.39
N THR A 29 -12.06 17.33 2.60
CA THR A 29 -12.04 15.94 3.05
C THR A 29 -13.41 15.46 3.56
N LYS A 30 -14.42 16.32 3.60
CA LYS A 30 -15.75 15.97 4.08
C LYS A 30 -16.36 14.87 3.21
N GLY A 31 -16.67 13.73 3.83
CA GLY A 31 -17.28 12.57 3.15
C GLY A 31 -16.28 11.62 2.48
N LEU A 32 -14.97 11.80 2.69
CA LEU A 32 -13.98 10.79 2.32
C LEU A 32 -14.05 9.61 3.29
N LYS A 33 -13.80 8.42 2.76
CA LYS A 33 -13.68 7.20 3.54
C LYS A 33 -12.34 7.23 4.27
N GLU A 34 -12.37 7.02 5.57
CA GLU A 34 -11.19 6.91 6.43
C GLU A 34 -11.24 5.57 7.18
N TYR A 35 -10.11 4.94 7.34
CA TYR A 35 -9.95 3.74 8.15
C TYR A 35 -9.44 4.08 9.55
N PRO A 36 -9.75 3.26 10.57
CA PRO A 36 -9.11 3.39 11.88
C PRO A 36 -7.58 3.37 11.73
N LYS A 37 -6.89 4.16 12.57
CA LYS A 37 -5.42 4.31 12.47
C LYS A 37 -4.66 3.00 12.63
N ASP A 38 -5.25 2.05 13.37
CA ASP A 38 -4.72 0.72 13.65
C ASP A 38 -5.28 -0.36 12.71
N TYR A 39 -6.11 0.00 11.73
CA TYR A 39 -6.67 -0.94 10.77
C TYR A 39 -5.56 -1.69 10.04
N ASN A 40 -5.64 -3.01 10.05
CA ASN A 40 -4.65 -3.89 9.44
C ASN A 40 -5.31 -4.98 8.59
N PRO A 41 -5.50 -4.73 7.29
CA PRO A 41 -6.15 -5.69 6.40
C PRO A 41 -5.33 -6.96 6.17
N ILE A 42 -4.02 -6.96 6.45
CA ILE A 42 -3.18 -8.16 6.36
C ILE A 42 -3.59 -9.17 7.43
N LEU A 43 -3.79 -8.70 8.67
CA LEU A 43 -4.19 -9.57 9.77
C LEU A 43 -5.62 -10.08 9.58
N GLU A 44 -6.54 -9.24 9.11
CA GLU A 44 -7.92 -9.62 8.79
C GLU A 44 -7.97 -10.67 7.67
N TYR A 45 -7.19 -10.49 6.60
CA TYR A 45 -7.10 -11.45 5.51
C TYR A 45 -6.47 -12.77 5.94
N TRP A 46 -5.43 -12.70 6.78
CA TRP A 46 -4.80 -13.87 7.35
C TRP A 46 -5.75 -14.70 8.22
N GLU A 47 -6.58 -14.05 9.02
CA GLU A 47 -7.63 -14.71 9.80
C GLU A 47 -8.60 -15.47 8.90
N GLN A 48 -9.05 -14.87 7.80
CA GLN A 48 -9.91 -15.54 6.83
C GLN A 48 -9.23 -16.76 6.16
N ILE A 49 -7.94 -16.68 5.89
CA ILE A 49 -7.17 -17.81 5.37
C ILE A 49 -7.10 -18.94 6.41
N GLN A 50 -6.80 -18.61 7.67
CA GLN A 50 -6.66 -19.58 8.74
C GLN A 50 -7.98 -20.28 9.10
N THR A 51 -9.08 -19.56 9.04
CA THR A 51 -10.42 -20.10 9.32
C THR A 51 -11.03 -20.82 8.11
N GLY A 52 -10.35 -20.83 6.95
CA GLY A 52 -10.85 -21.48 5.74
C GLY A 52 -11.97 -20.73 5.01
N ILE A 53 -12.30 -19.51 5.45
CA ILE A 53 -13.24 -18.63 4.75
C ILE A 53 -12.73 -18.28 3.36
N THR A 54 -11.41 -18.01 3.28
CA THR A 54 -10.74 -17.71 2.01
C THR A 54 -9.72 -18.80 1.68
N LEU A 55 -9.90 -19.45 0.55
CA LEU A 55 -8.97 -20.45 0.04
C LEU A 55 -7.92 -19.79 -0.82
N VAL A 56 -6.65 -20.05 -0.52
CA VAL A 56 -5.52 -19.49 -1.26
C VAL A 56 -4.52 -20.58 -1.69
N PRO A 57 -3.78 -20.37 -2.79
CA PRO A 57 -2.69 -21.25 -3.17
C PRO A 57 -1.60 -21.32 -2.11
N LYS A 58 -0.90 -22.45 -2.01
CA LYS A 58 0.19 -22.67 -1.02
C LYS A 58 1.21 -21.54 -0.97
N LYS A 59 1.59 -20.98 -2.12
CA LYS A 59 2.57 -19.88 -2.18
C LYS A 59 2.04 -18.59 -1.54
N VAL A 60 0.76 -18.27 -1.73
CA VAL A 60 0.11 -17.11 -1.11
C VAL A 60 0.01 -17.32 0.39
N TYR A 61 -0.38 -18.52 0.84
CA TYR A 61 -0.39 -18.89 2.25
C TYR A 61 0.98 -18.65 2.92
N GLN A 62 2.05 -19.21 2.35
CA GLN A 62 3.41 -19.07 2.86
C GLN A 62 3.87 -17.61 2.90
N GLN A 63 3.52 -16.83 1.89
CA GLN A 63 3.85 -15.41 1.84
C GLN A 63 3.17 -14.61 2.95
N TYR A 64 1.86 -14.83 3.17
CA TYR A 64 1.16 -14.12 4.24
C TYR A 64 1.56 -14.61 5.63
N GLU A 65 1.86 -15.89 5.80
CA GLU A 65 2.44 -16.42 7.05
C GLU A 65 3.73 -15.69 7.43
N GLU A 66 4.61 -15.47 6.45
CA GLU A 66 5.86 -14.75 6.66
C GLU A 66 5.62 -13.26 6.97
N ILE A 67 4.74 -12.59 6.21
CA ILE A 67 4.40 -11.18 6.42
C ILE A 67 3.79 -10.97 7.81
N VAL A 68 2.89 -11.84 8.23
CA VAL A 68 2.25 -11.77 9.55
C VAL A 68 3.27 -12.00 10.67
N ARG A 69 4.23 -12.91 10.46
CA ARG A 69 5.34 -13.10 11.39
C ARG A 69 6.14 -11.80 11.56
N TRP A 70 6.49 -11.11 10.47
CA TRP A 70 7.19 -9.81 10.55
C TRP A 70 6.39 -8.76 11.35
N ILE A 71 5.08 -8.71 11.15
CA ILE A 71 4.21 -7.79 11.91
C ILE A 71 4.24 -8.13 13.41
N LYS A 72 4.13 -9.41 13.76
CA LYS A 72 4.12 -9.87 15.16
C LYS A 72 5.47 -9.69 15.86
N GLU A 73 6.56 -9.77 15.13
CA GLU A 73 7.93 -9.56 15.60
C GLU A 73 8.35 -8.07 15.60
N ASN A 74 7.41 -7.14 15.31
CA ASN A 74 7.63 -5.70 15.20
C ASN A 74 8.64 -5.31 14.13
N GLY A 75 8.76 -6.11 13.09
CA GLY A 75 9.56 -5.79 11.91
C GLY A 75 10.40 -6.95 11.38
N TYR A 76 11.10 -6.68 10.31
CA TYR A 76 12.07 -7.56 9.67
C TYR A 76 13.28 -6.75 9.23
N LYS A 77 14.42 -6.95 9.85
CA LYS A 77 15.63 -6.13 9.68
C LYS A 77 15.31 -4.65 9.97
N GLU A 78 15.63 -3.76 9.01
CA GLU A 78 15.35 -2.32 9.08
C GLU A 78 13.87 -1.95 8.78
N TRP A 79 13.04 -2.92 8.37
CA TRP A 79 11.68 -2.69 7.90
C TRP A 79 10.64 -2.97 8.99
N TYR A 80 9.72 -2.05 9.21
CA TYR A 80 8.59 -2.22 10.12
C TYR A 80 7.26 -1.90 9.41
N TYR A 81 6.18 -2.45 9.93
CA TYR A 81 4.85 -2.22 9.37
C TYR A 81 4.25 -0.93 9.91
N SER A 82 3.83 -0.03 9.01
CA SER A 82 3.12 1.21 9.32
C SER A 82 1.67 1.11 8.82
N PRO A 83 0.68 0.94 9.71
CA PRO A 83 -0.74 0.95 9.32
C PRO A 83 -1.14 2.25 8.63
N GLU A 84 -0.62 3.39 9.08
CA GLU A 84 -0.88 4.70 8.50
C GLU A 84 -0.50 4.76 7.01
N ARG A 85 0.69 4.25 6.66
CA ARG A 85 1.15 4.20 5.26
C ARG A 85 0.31 3.25 4.41
N ALA A 86 -0.08 2.10 4.96
CA ALA A 86 -0.93 1.14 4.30
C ALA A 86 -2.34 1.71 4.06
N ASN A 87 -2.95 2.29 5.09
CA ASN A 87 -4.30 2.83 5.02
C ASN A 87 -4.38 4.02 4.06
N HIS A 88 -3.36 4.89 4.04
CA HIS A 88 -3.31 6.02 3.12
C HIS A 88 -3.46 5.60 1.65
N VAL A 89 -2.81 4.52 1.22
CA VAL A 89 -2.92 4.03 -0.16
C VAL A 89 -4.29 3.42 -0.45
N ILE A 90 -4.86 2.68 0.51
CA ILE A 90 -6.19 2.09 0.40
C ILE A 90 -7.25 3.20 0.30
N GLU A 91 -7.17 4.18 1.18
CA GLU A 91 -8.06 5.35 1.18
C GLU A 91 -7.95 6.16 -0.10
N PHE A 92 -6.73 6.36 -0.61
CA PHE A 92 -6.53 7.01 -1.90
C PHE A 92 -7.24 6.26 -3.03
N ALA A 93 -7.07 4.94 -3.11
CA ALA A 93 -7.70 4.13 -4.15
C ALA A 93 -9.24 4.20 -4.06
N GLU A 94 -9.82 4.04 -2.88
CA GLU A 94 -11.28 4.01 -2.71
C GLU A 94 -11.94 5.40 -2.78
N ASN A 95 -11.22 6.48 -2.48
CA ASN A 95 -11.76 7.82 -2.53
C ASN A 95 -11.60 8.50 -3.90
N PHE A 96 -10.53 8.21 -4.62
CA PHE A 96 -10.16 8.97 -5.82
C PHE A 96 -10.11 8.15 -7.11
N CYS A 97 -10.04 6.80 -7.02
CA CYS A 97 -10.06 5.95 -8.20
C CYS A 97 -11.48 5.53 -8.58
N CYS A 98 -11.75 5.50 -9.89
CA CYS A 98 -13.01 5.05 -10.46
C CYS A 98 -12.76 3.99 -11.54
N HIS A 99 -13.75 3.13 -11.73
CA HIS A 99 -13.73 2.18 -12.83
C HIS A 99 -13.79 2.93 -14.17
N SER A 100 -12.86 2.61 -15.09
CA SER A 100 -12.74 3.28 -16.38
C SER A 100 -13.66 2.70 -17.46
N LYS A 101 -14.10 1.45 -17.32
CA LYS A 101 -14.84 0.71 -18.35
C LYS A 101 -15.94 -0.19 -17.77
N GLY A 102 -16.86 -0.60 -18.66
CA GLY A 102 -17.92 -1.56 -18.33
C GLY A 102 -19.09 -0.97 -17.55
N LYS A 103 -19.92 -1.82 -16.97
CA LYS A 103 -21.12 -1.42 -16.21
C LYS A 103 -20.83 -0.60 -14.96
N MET A 104 -19.59 -0.64 -14.49
CA MET A 104 -19.14 0.10 -13.31
C MET A 104 -18.42 1.41 -13.66
N ALA A 105 -18.29 1.76 -14.94
CA ALA A 105 -17.61 2.99 -15.36
C ALA A 105 -18.10 4.23 -14.60
N GLY A 106 -17.17 5.01 -14.07
CA GLY A 106 -17.43 6.20 -13.27
C GLY A 106 -17.80 5.94 -11.80
N LYS A 107 -18.05 4.69 -11.40
CA LYS A 107 -18.26 4.35 -9.98
C LYS A 107 -16.92 4.24 -9.26
N LYS A 108 -16.87 4.65 -8.00
CA LYS A 108 -15.68 4.51 -7.16
C LYS A 108 -15.26 3.06 -7.05
N VAL A 109 -13.96 2.83 -7.00
CA VAL A 109 -13.39 1.52 -6.71
C VAL A 109 -13.67 1.16 -5.25
N VAL A 110 -14.14 -0.05 -5.02
CA VAL A 110 -14.24 -0.66 -3.68
C VAL A 110 -13.31 -1.86 -3.69
N LEU A 111 -12.27 -1.78 -2.86
CA LEU A 111 -11.26 -2.83 -2.81
C LEU A 111 -11.77 -4.04 -2.01
N GLU A 112 -11.58 -5.22 -2.56
CA GLU A 112 -11.75 -6.47 -1.86
C GLU A 112 -10.69 -6.62 -0.74
N LEU A 113 -10.96 -7.45 0.27
CA LEU A 113 -10.04 -7.59 1.40
C LEU A 113 -8.64 -8.06 0.96
N TRP A 114 -8.56 -8.98 0.02
CA TRP A 114 -7.27 -9.45 -0.51
C TRP A 114 -6.50 -8.35 -1.26
N GLU A 115 -7.20 -7.44 -1.95
CA GLU A 115 -6.57 -6.28 -2.61
C GLU A 115 -6.04 -5.29 -1.57
N LYS A 116 -6.80 -5.03 -0.51
CA LYS A 116 -6.34 -4.21 0.62
C LYS A 116 -5.12 -4.81 1.30
N ALA A 117 -5.17 -6.12 1.58
CA ALA A 117 -4.05 -6.84 2.19
C ALA A 117 -2.80 -6.81 1.30
N TYR A 118 -2.98 -6.94 -0.02
CA TYR A 118 -1.90 -6.82 -0.99
C TYR A 118 -1.29 -5.41 -0.99
N LEU A 119 -2.10 -4.37 -1.12
CA LEU A 119 -1.62 -2.98 -1.07
C LEU A 119 -0.93 -2.67 0.26
N ALA A 120 -1.49 -3.14 1.38
CA ALA A 120 -0.89 -2.97 2.69
C ALA A 120 0.48 -3.68 2.80
N SER A 121 0.64 -4.86 2.22
CA SER A 121 1.92 -5.57 2.21
C SER A 121 2.99 -4.88 1.37
N VAL A 122 2.59 -4.20 0.30
CA VAL A 122 3.51 -3.47 -0.59
C VAL A 122 3.91 -2.12 -0.02
N TYR A 123 2.96 -1.37 0.53
CA TYR A 123 3.17 0.03 0.92
C TYR A 123 3.35 0.22 2.43
N GLY A 124 2.93 -0.74 3.25
CA GLY A 124 2.96 -0.63 4.70
C GLY A 124 4.32 -0.91 5.32
N PHE A 125 5.23 -1.64 4.65
CA PHE A 125 6.58 -1.90 5.18
C PHE A 125 7.54 -0.79 4.77
N ILE A 126 8.03 -0.05 5.77
CA ILE A 126 8.93 1.09 5.61
C ILE A 126 10.12 1.00 6.56
N ASP A 127 11.19 1.73 6.24
CA ASP A 127 12.31 1.99 7.14
C ASP A 127 12.10 3.26 7.97
N ILE A 128 13.06 3.60 8.82
CA ILE A 128 13.03 4.79 9.67
C ILE A 128 13.01 6.10 8.87
N GLU A 129 13.46 6.08 7.63
CA GLU A 129 13.45 7.24 6.73
C GLU A 129 12.12 7.34 5.95
N GLY A 130 11.24 6.34 6.08
CA GLY A 130 9.97 6.25 5.37
C GLY A 130 10.06 5.70 3.95
N ASN A 131 11.21 5.09 3.58
CA ASN A 131 11.34 4.42 2.30
C ASN A 131 10.61 3.08 2.32
N ARG A 132 10.03 2.68 1.20
CA ARG A 132 9.31 1.40 1.09
C ARG A 132 10.26 0.23 0.92
N LYS A 133 9.97 -0.88 1.60
CA LYS A 133 10.68 -2.15 1.42
C LYS A 133 10.59 -2.67 -0.01
N HIS A 134 9.39 -2.66 -0.59
CA HIS A 134 9.12 -3.20 -1.92
C HIS A 134 9.11 -2.08 -2.97
N GLN A 135 10.15 -1.98 -3.78
CA GLN A 135 10.25 -1.02 -4.88
C GLN A 135 9.69 -1.57 -6.20
N ARG A 136 9.69 -2.89 -6.36
CA ARG A 136 9.13 -3.58 -7.52
C ARG A 136 8.29 -4.75 -7.05
N VAL A 137 7.08 -4.84 -7.57
CA VAL A 137 6.12 -5.89 -7.22
C VAL A 137 5.48 -6.41 -8.49
N VAL A 138 5.25 -7.71 -8.54
CA VAL A 138 4.53 -8.36 -9.63
C VAL A 138 3.30 -9.03 -9.06
N LEU A 139 2.13 -8.64 -9.55
CA LEU A 139 0.86 -9.26 -9.23
C LEU A 139 0.37 -10.09 -10.41
N ILE A 140 0.19 -11.39 -10.18
CA ILE A 140 -0.34 -12.31 -11.19
C ILE A 140 -1.69 -12.81 -10.71
N VAL A 141 -2.75 -12.41 -11.39
CA VAL A 141 -4.13 -12.82 -11.10
C VAL A 141 -4.78 -13.46 -12.32
N GLY A 142 -5.76 -14.32 -12.10
CA GLY A 142 -6.53 -14.93 -13.18
C GLY A 142 -7.31 -13.88 -13.98
N LYS A 143 -7.48 -14.14 -15.27
CA LYS A 143 -8.35 -13.33 -16.13
C LYS A 143 -9.80 -13.49 -15.65
N LYS A 144 -10.51 -12.39 -15.39
CA LYS A 144 -11.89 -12.32 -14.88
C LYS A 144 -12.04 -12.48 -13.35
N ASN A 145 -11.05 -12.07 -12.59
CA ASN A 145 -11.31 -11.75 -11.17
C ASN A 145 -11.94 -10.38 -11.06
#